data_b3b683d6432ab0e6c96331f4be5b185c
#
_entry.id   b3b683d6432ab0e6c96331f4be5b185c
#
_cell.length_a   1.000
_cell.length_b   1.000
_cell.length_c   1.000
_cell.angle_alpha   90.00
_cell.angle_beta   90.00
_cell.angle_gamma   90.00
#
_symmetry.space_group_name_H-M   'P 1'
#
loop_
_entity.id
_entity.type
_entity.pdbx_description
1 polymer ?
#
loop_
_entity_poly.entity_id
_entity_poly.type
_entity_poly.pdbx_seq_one_letter_code
_entity_poly.pdbx_strand_id
1 'polypeptide(L)'
;MSVASTAALSGVRGRVQSRRVGQSTRRALWAYLFVSPFYISFLVFGVFPIVFSFYLALTRWTPYQSAFIGLGNFANLLQDNLVHTALFNSLWLMAVISASQISLALVVAVALNARKLHGRQAFRGIFFLPYITSPVVLGLVWGVIFAYTGLLNYGLRLVGIDPVDWLGYATGSATWIKPAISLVTVWQFFGWNVLLFAAGLQAIPSEIFEAARIDGATDWDVLVRITLPLLKRVSFFVVSITIIGSIQLFDAPLMLLGGVAGAGSGTLGGAESGGLTLAMVVYETAFSYGQFGYAAAISVLMFGVLVLLTVANRRLFFRNLED
;
A
#
# COMPACT_ATOMS: atom_id res chain seq x y z
N MET A 1 -30.00 -16.03 71.48
CA MET A 1 -30.61 -15.81 70.15
C MET A 1 -29.66 -15.13 69.20
N SER A 2 -28.48 -15.68 68.91
CA SER A 2 -27.48 -14.97 68.06
C SER A 2 -26.75 -15.87 67.04
N VAL A 3 -27.05 -17.16 66.87
CA VAL A 3 -26.32 -18.07 65.96
C VAL A 3 -27.11 -18.36 64.68
N ALA A 4 -28.45 -18.16 64.66
CA ALA A 4 -29.29 -18.45 63.51
C ALA A 4 -29.25 -17.34 62.42
N SER A 5 -28.81 -16.09 62.73
CA SER A 5 -28.77 -14.94 61.80
C SER A 5 -27.56 -14.99 60.84
N THR A 6 -26.43 -15.57 61.23
CA THR A 6 -25.23 -15.56 60.44
C THR A 6 -25.20 -16.62 59.31
N ALA A 7 -25.91 -17.74 59.49
CA ALA A 7 -25.99 -18.80 58.49
C ALA A 7 -26.91 -18.41 57.29
N ALA A 8 -27.98 -17.61 57.56
CA ALA A 8 -28.90 -17.13 56.50
C ALA A 8 -28.22 -16.13 55.55
N LEU A 9 -27.32 -15.29 56.06
CA LEU A 9 -26.60 -14.30 55.24
C LEU A 9 -25.48 -14.89 54.34
N SER A 10 -24.88 -15.98 54.77
CA SER A 10 -23.83 -16.70 53.98
C SER A 10 -24.44 -17.43 52.78
N GLY A 11 -25.63 -18.05 52.96
CA GLY A 11 -26.35 -18.71 51.86
C GLY A 11 -26.87 -17.77 50.79
N VAL A 12 -27.26 -16.56 51.15
CA VAL A 12 -27.72 -15.54 50.20
C VAL A 12 -26.57 -14.95 49.39
N ARG A 13 -25.40 -14.70 50.03
CA ARG A 13 -24.20 -14.20 49.32
C ARG A 13 -23.68 -15.22 48.32
N GLY A 14 -23.63 -16.49 48.64
CA GLY A 14 -23.19 -17.57 47.74
C GLY A 14 -24.11 -17.71 46.51
N ARG A 15 -25.42 -17.60 46.65
CA ARG A 15 -26.38 -17.67 45.56
C ARG A 15 -26.35 -16.42 44.63
N VAL A 16 -26.08 -15.25 45.18
CA VAL A 16 -25.94 -14.02 44.38
C VAL A 16 -24.67 -14.01 43.57
N GLN A 17 -23.56 -14.53 44.14
CA GLN A 17 -22.30 -14.65 43.39
C GLN A 17 -22.36 -15.69 42.26
N SER A 18 -22.95 -16.87 42.50
CA SER A 18 -23.08 -17.90 41.45
C SER A 18 -24.02 -17.47 40.32
N ARG A 19 -25.09 -16.71 40.60
CA ARG A 19 -25.95 -16.12 39.55
C ARG A 19 -25.21 -15.07 38.71
N ARG A 20 -24.33 -14.22 39.29
CA ARG A 20 -23.55 -13.21 38.57
C ARG A 20 -22.51 -13.84 37.65
N VAL A 21 -21.82 -14.92 38.08
CA VAL A 21 -20.86 -15.67 37.27
C VAL A 21 -21.57 -16.32 36.07
N GLY A 22 -22.71 -16.99 36.29
CA GLY A 22 -23.49 -17.57 35.17
C GLY A 22 -24.04 -16.58 34.18
N GLN A 23 -24.42 -15.36 34.63
CA GLN A 23 -24.89 -14.29 33.76
C GLN A 23 -23.74 -13.65 32.96
N SER A 24 -22.56 -13.49 33.56
CA SER A 24 -21.38 -12.97 32.85
C SER A 24 -20.89 -13.97 31.78
N THR A 25 -20.85 -15.25 32.08
CA THR A 25 -20.49 -16.28 31.09
C THR A 25 -21.49 -16.36 29.94
N ARG A 26 -22.79 -16.29 30.23
CA ARG A 26 -23.83 -16.28 29.20
C ARG A 26 -23.76 -15.03 28.31
N ARG A 27 -23.49 -13.85 28.87
CA ARG A 27 -23.27 -12.61 28.11
C ARG A 27 -22.03 -12.72 27.24
N ALA A 28 -20.94 -13.26 27.76
CA ALA A 28 -19.73 -13.50 26.99
C ALA A 28 -19.97 -14.47 25.82
N LEU A 29 -20.72 -15.55 26.05
CA LEU A 29 -21.06 -16.52 25.01
C LEU A 29 -21.88 -15.89 23.87
N TRP A 30 -22.88 -15.06 24.20
CA TRP A 30 -23.63 -14.30 23.18
C TRP A 30 -22.74 -13.30 22.43
N ALA A 31 -21.83 -12.61 23.14
CA ALA A 31 -20.90 -11.70 22.49
C ALA A 31 -19.98 -12.44 21.48
N TYR A 32 -19.43 -13.59 21.87
CA TYR A 32 -18.64 -14.42 20.95
C TYR A 32 -19.46 -14.96 19.77
N LEU A 33 -20.72 -15.35 19.99
CA LEU A 33 -21.61 -15.79 18.93
C LEU A 33 -21.89 -14.67 17.90
N PHE A 34 -22.10 -13.44 18.37
CA PHE A 34 -22.32 -12.28 17.47
C PHE A 34 -21.05 -11.91 16.68
N VAL A 35 -19.87 -12.07 17.25
CA VAL A 35 -18.60 -11.74 16.60
C VAL A 35 -18.06 -12.94 15.79
N SER A 36 -18.51 -14.17 16.05
CA SER A 36 -18.00 -15.38 15.39
C SER A 36 -18.11 -15.38 13.86
N PRO A 37 -19.17 -14.86 13.20
CA PRO A 37 -19.22 -14.84 11.73
C PRO A 37 -18.06 -14.06 11.12
N PHE A 38 -17.66 -12.94 11.76
CA PHE A 38 -16.50 -12.17 11.33
C PHE A 38 -15.21 -12.97 11.49
N TYR A 39 -14.98 -13.57 12.67
CA TYR A 39 -13.75 -14.35 12.90
C TYR A 39 -13.68 -15.60 12.03
N ILE A 40 -14.79 -16.30 11.80
CA ILE A 40 -14.83 -17.44 10.89
C ILE A 40 -14.46 -17.02 9.47
N SER A 41 -15.07 -15.95 8.96
CA SER A 41 -14.74 -15.40 7.64
C SER A 41 -13.28 -14.96 7.56
N PHE A 42 -12.77 -14.30 8.59
CA PHE A 42 -11.36 -13.87 8.65
C PHE A 42 -10.39 -15.06 8.68
N LEU A 43 -10.69 -16.11 9.44
CA LEU A 43 -9.85 -17.32 9.49
C LEU A 43 -9.87 -18.07 8.16
N VAL A 44 -11.04 -18.23 7.54
CA VAL A 44 -11.21 -19.00 6.29
C VAL A 44 -10.65 -18.22 5.09
N PHE A 45 -10.94 -16.93 4.96
CA PHE A 45 -10.59 -16.14 3.77
C PHE A 45 -9.35 -15.24 3.95
N GLY A 46 -8.92 -15.01 5.18
CA GLY A 46 -7.71 -14.24 5.49
C GLY A 46 -6.55 -15.14 5.93
N VAL A 47 -6.68 -15.78 7.08
CA VAL A 47 -5.55 -16.50 7.69
C VAL A 47 -5.20 -17.78 6.92
N PHE A 48 -6.20 -18.59 6.56
CA PHE A 48 -5.96 -19.86 5.86
C PHE A 48 -5.20 -19.67 4.53
N PRO A 49 -5.57 -18.75 3.60
CA PRO A 49 -4.81 -18.56 2.37
C PRO A 49 -3.37 -18.12 2.61
N ILE A 50 -3.12 -17.29 3.64
CA ILE A 50 -1.76 -16.87 3.99
C ILE A 50 -0.94 -18.07 4.44
N VAL A 51 -1.43 -18.86 5.40
CA VAL A 51 -0.73 -20.06 5.88
C VAL A 51 -0.55 -21.08 4.77
N PHE A 52 -1.58 -21.26 3.94
CA PHE A 52 -1.51 -22.18 2.79
C PHE A 52 -0.50 -21.71 1.73
N SER A 53 -0.33 -20.41 1.52
CA SER A 53 0.70 -19.88 0.62
C SER A 53 2.12 -20.22 1.11
N PHE A 54 2.39 -20.19 2.42
CA PHE A 54 3.66 -20.65 2.98
C PHE A 54 3.89 -22.15 2.74
N TYR A 55 2.84 -22.97 2.87
CA TYR A 55 2.93 -24.40 2.54
C TYR A 55 3.19 -24.60 1.04
N LEU A 56 2.46 -23.89 0.16
CA LEU A 56 2.67 -23.96 -1.28
C LEU A 56 4.10 -23.58 -1.68
N ALA A 57 4.69 -22.58 -1.04
CA ALA A 57 6.06 -22.15 -1.31
C ALA A 57 7.10 -23.27 -1.09
N LEU A 58 6.78 -24.28 -0.25
CA LEU A 58 7.61 -25.45 0.01
C LEU A 58 7.29 -26.63 -0.90
N THR A 59 6.36 -26.49 -1.84
CA THR A 59 5.91 -27.54 -2.72
C THR A 59 6.13 -27.17 -4.19
N ARG A 60 6.35 -28.19 -5.02
CA ARG A 60 6.16 -28.08 -6.47
C ARG A 60 4.69 -28.32 -6.74
N TRP A 61 3.91 -27.23 -6.76
CA TRP A 61 2.47 -27.31 -7.00
C TRP A 61 2.13 -26.78 -8.39
N THR A 62 1.63 -27.69 -9.23
CA THR A 62 1.11 -27.42 -10.57
C THR A 62 -0.31 -28.03 -10.69
N PRO A 63 -1.10 -27.69 -11.72
CA PRO A 63 -2.42 -28.32 -11.90
C PRO A 63 -2.42 -29.85 -12.00
N TYR A 64 -1.26 -30.43 -12.34
CA TYR A 64 -1.12 -31.87 -12.61
C TYR A 64 -0.36 -32.63 -11.52
N GLN A 65 0.44 -31.96 -10.74
CA GLN A 65 1.34 -32.58 -9.77
C GLN A 65 1.50 -31.74 -8.52
N SER A 66 1.58 -32.39 -7.37
CA SER A 66 2.01 -31.78 -6.13
C SER A 66 3.06 -32.65 -5.47
N ALA A 67 4.22 -32.07 -5.16
CA ALA A 67 5.30 -32.76 -4.46
C ALA A 67 5.94 -31.79 -3.45
N PHE A 68 6.21 -32.27 -2.26
CA PHE A 68 6.96 -31.48 -1.28
C PHE A 68 8.45 -31.45 -1.66
N ILE A 69 8.99 -30.25 -1.84
CA ILE A 69 10.40 -30.04 -2.27
C ILE A 69 11.21 -29.21 -1.28
N GLY A 70 10.64 -28.91 -0.11
CA GLY A 70 11.28 -28.09 0.92
C GLY A 70 11.66 -26.70 0.38
N LEU A 71 12.92 -26.30 0.54
CA LEU A 71 13.40 -24.99 0.11
C LEU A 71 13.79 -24.91 -1.37
N GLY A 72 13.47 -25.90 -2.20
CA GLY A 72 13.84 -25.93 -3.61
C GLY A 72 13.38 -24.72 -4.42
N ASN A 73 12.13 -24.22 -4.18
CA ASN A 73 11.65 -23.01 -4.82
C ASN A 73 12.50 -21.78 -4.45
N PHE A 74 12.91 -21.66 -3.19
CA PHE A 74 13.76 -20.54 -2.73
C PHE A 74 15.18 -20.61 -3.31
N ALA A 75 15.73 -21.83 -3.49
CA ALA A 75 17.01 -21.99 -4.18
C ALA A 75 16.93 -21.54 -5.65
N ASN A 76 15.82 -21.86 -6.33
CA ASN A 76 15.58 -21.38 -7.69
C ASN A 76 15.43 -19.86 -7.76
N LEU A 77 14.76 -19.22 -6.78
CA LEU A 77 14.62 -17.75 -6.69
C LEU A 77 15.97 -17.03 -6.67
N LEU A 78 16.95 -17.60 -5.99
CA LEU A 78 18.30 -17.01 -5.89
C LEU A 78 19.09 -17.03 -7.23
N GLN A 79 18.64 -17.81 -8.20
CA GLN A 79 19.27 -17.95 -9.51
C GLN A 79 18.41 -17.38 -10.63
N ASP A 80 17.20 -16.90 -10.33
CA ASP A 80 16.26 -16.41 -11.33
C ASP A 80 16.48 -14.92 -11.63
N ASN A 81 17.10 -14.64 -12.78
CA ASN A 81 17.36 -13.28 -13.23
C ASN A 81 16.08 -12.46 -13.43
N LEU A 82 14.94 -13.10 -13.78
CA LEU A 82 13.68 -12.41 -13.95
C LEU A 82 13.16 -11.87 -12.61
N VAL A 83 13.25 -12.69 -11.57
CA VAL A 83 12.87 -12.29 -10.20
C VAL A 83 13.80 -11.19 -9.68
N HIS A 84 15.11 -11.25 -9.94
CA HIS A 84 16.06 -10.20 -9.55
C HIS A 84 15.75 -8.87 -10.25
N THR A 85 15.48 -8.91 -11.56
CA THR A 85 15.07 -7.72 -12.33
C THR A 85 13.78 -7.13 -11.78
N ALA A 86 12.77 -7.97 -11.53
CA ALA A 86 11.48 -7.54 -10.97
C ALA A 86 11.62 -6.95 -9.55
N LEU A 87 12.47 -7.55 -8.71
CA LEU A 87 12.76 -7.03 -7.37
C LEU A 87 13.43 -5.65 -7.44
N PHE A 88 14.45 -5.50 -8.28
CA PHE A 88 15.11 -4.21 -8.47
C PHE A 88 14.13 -3.15 -8.98
N ASN A 89 13.33 -3.47 -9.99
CA ASN A 89 12.34 -2.54 -10.53
C ASN A 89 11.28 -2.16 -9.48
N SER A 90 10.77 -3.14 -8.72
CA SER A 90 9.79 -2.89 -7.66
C SER A 90 10.36 -1.98 -6.57
N LEU A 91 11.61 -2.17 -6.16
CA LEU A 91 12.28 -1.32 -5.17
C LEU A 91 12.54 0.09 -5.71
N TRP A 92 12.96 0.20 -6.98
CA TRP A 92 13.16 1.49 -7.64
C TRP A 92 11.85 2.27 -7.77
N LEU A 93 10.79 1.62 -8.27
CA LEU A 93 9.46 2.21 -8.38
C LEU A 93 8.94 2.63 -7.01
N MET A 94 9.06 1.78 -6.00
CA MET A 94 8.67 2.09 -4.62
C MET A 94 9.38 3.34 -4.11
N ALA A 95 10.70 3.44 -4.29
CA ALA A 95 11.47 4.59 -3.81
C ALA A 95 11.02 5.90 -4.48
N VAL A 96 10.91 5.90 -5.82
CA VAL A 96 10.54 7.09 -6.59
C VAL A 96 9.07 7.48 -6.36
N ILE A 97 8.16 6.51 -6.42
CA ILE A 97 6.72 6.74 -6.22
C ILE A 97 6.45 7.24 -4.81
N SER A 98 6.99 6.55 -3.79
CA SER A 98 6.76 6.93 -2.39
C SER A 98 7.32 8.31 -2.08
N ALA A 99 8.56 8.61 -2.50
CA ALA A 99 9.15 9.92 -2.30
C ALA A 99 8.32 11.04 -2.96
N SER A 100 7.92 10.84 -4.22
CA SER A 100 7.15 11.83 -4.98
C SER A 100 5.74 12.02 -4.41
N GLN A 101 5.01 10.92 -4.14
CA GLN A 101 3.64 11.00 -3.62
C GLN A 101 3.58 11.66 -2.25
N ILE A 102 4.47 11.27 -1.34
CA ILE A 102 4.46 11.77 0.05
C ILE A 102 4.81 13.25 0.07
N SER A 103 5.86 13.65 -0.67
CA SER A 103 6.30 15.04 -0.75
C SER A 103 5.22 15.93 -1.36
N LEU A 104 4.66 15.55 -2.52
CA LEU A 104 3.60 16.30 -3.18
C LEU A 104 2.34 16.37 -2.32
N ALA A 105 1.92 15.25 -1.72
CA ALA A 105 0.74 15.19 -0.89
C ALA A 105 0.85 16.06 0.37
N LEU A 106 2.01 16.08 1.01
CA LEU A 106 2.27 16.92 2.17
C LEU A 106 2.20 18.40 1.80
N VAL A 107 2.89 18.81 0.72
CA VAL A 107 2.87 20.20 0.24
C VAL A 107 1.46 20.65 -0.09
N VAL A 108 0.72 19.83 -0.85
CA VAL A 108 -0.66 20.15 -1.21
C VAL A 108 -1.59 20.17 0.00
N ALA A 109 -1.45 19.22 0.94
CA ALA A 109 -2.25 19.19 2.17
C ALA A 109 -2.03 20.44 3.04
N VAL A 110 -0.77 20.88 3.20
CA VAL A 110 -0.43 22.12 3.92
C VAL A 110 -1.01 23.33 3.20
N ALA A 111 -0.87 23.42 1.89
CA ALA A 111 -1.43 24.51 1.09
C ALA A 111 -2.98 24.56 1.20
N LEU A 112 -3.64 23.41 1.13
CA LEU A 112 -5.09 23.30 1.29
C LEU A 112 -5.57 23.60 2.72
N ASN A 113 -4.71 23.50 3.71
CA ASN A 113 -5.04 23.83 5.10
C ASN A 113 -4.89 25.35 5.41
N ALA A 114 -4.36 26.14 4.51
CA ALA A 114 -4.22 27.59 4.69
C ALA A 114 -5.59 28.27 4.93
N ARG A 115 -5.69 29.13 5.95
CA ARG A 115 -6.96 29.73 6.42
C ARG A 115 -7.74 30.50 5.35
N LYS A 116 -7.06 31.04 4.33
CA LYS A 116 -7.65 31.91 3.29
C LYS A 116 -8.16 31.18 2.05
N LEU A 117 -8.00 29.87 1.95
CA LEU A 117 -8.34 29.16 0.72
C LEU A 117 -9.88 28.91 0.64
N HIS A 118 -10.52 29.47 -0.36
CA HIS A 118 -11.91 29.21 -0.71
C HIS A 118 -12.01 27.94 -1.57
N GLY A 119 -13.08 27.17 -1.43
CA GLY A 119 -13.29 25.98 -2.27
C GLY A 119 -12.48 24.75 -1.93
N ARG A 120 -11.92 24.62 -0.73
CA ARG A 120 -11.10 23.49 -0.28
C ARG A 120 -11.71 22.12 -0.56
N GLN A 121 -13.04 21.99 -0.40
CA GLN A 121 -13.73 20.72 -0.64
C GLN A 121 -13.70 20.33 -2.13
N ALA A 122 -13.86 21.30 -3.02
CA ALA A 122 -13.78 21.06 -4.46
C ALA A 122 -12.36 20.60 -4.86
N PHE A 123 -11.31 21.25 -4.37
CA PHE A 123 -9.93 20.82 -4.63
C PHE A 123 -9.65 19.41 -4.12
N ARG A 124 -10.13 19.05 -2.92
CA ARG A 124 -10.00 17.68 -2.39
C ARG A 124 -10.71 16.68 -3.29
N GLY A 125 -11.89 17.00 -3.78
CA GLY A 125 -12.62 16.14 -4.71
C GLY A 125 -11.88 15.95 -6.03
N ILE A 126 -11.35 17.02 -6.62
CA ILE A 126 -10.59 16.98 -7.88
C ILE A 126 -9.32 16.12 -7.72
N PHE A 127 -8.55 16.30 -6.64
CA PHE A 127 -7.35 15.50 -6.40
C PHE A 127 -7.65 14.04 -6.07
N PHE A 128 -8.82 13.73 -5.53
CA PHE A 128 -9.24 12.37 -5.23
C PHE A 128 -9.83 11.63 -6.44
N LEU A 129 -10.30 12.34 -7.47
CA LEU A 129 -10.95 11.76 -8.64
C LEU A 129 -10.09 10.68 -9.35
N PRO A 130 -8.77 10.88 -9.56
CA PRO A 130 -7.94 9.83 -10.18
C PRO A 130 -7.92 8.51 -9.38
N TYR A 131 -7.97 8.58 -8.06
CA TYR A 131 -7.91 7.41 -7.19
C TYR A 131 -9.09 6.45 -7.39
N ILE A 132 -10.29 6.97 -7.66
CA ILE A 132 -11.50 6.17 -7.88
C ILE A 132 -11.65 5.67 -9.33
N THR A 133 -10.78 6.11 -10.23
CA THR A 133 -10.84 5.74 -11.64
C THR A 133 -10.31 4.30 -11.83
N SER A 134 -10.99 3.52 -12.67
CA SER A 134 -10.57 2.14 -12.98
C SER A 134 -9.14 2.09 -13.56
N PRO A 135 -8.27 1.19 -13.07
CA PRO A 135 -6.92 1.02 -13.61
C PRO A 135 -6.89 0.72 -15.12
N VAL A 136 -7.90 0.01 -15.63
CA VAL A 136 -8.02 -0.29 -17.06
C VAL A 136 -8.22 0.98 -17.87
N VAL A 137 -9.14 1.85 -17.42
CA VAL A 137 -9.38 3.16 -18.08
C VAL A 137 -8.13 4.01 -18.03
N LEU A 138 -7.44 4.04 -16.88
CA LEU A 138 -6.18 4.76 -16.74
C LEU A 138 -5.11 4.26 -17.70
N GLY A 139 -4.94 2.94 -17.79
CA GLY A 139 -3.98 2.33 -18.72
C GLY A 139 -4.26 2.71 -20.17
N LEU A 140 -5.53 2.73 -20.59
CA LEU A 140 -5.94 3.15 -21.93
C LEU A 140 -5.63 4.64 -22.19
N VAL A 141 -6.07 5.51 -21.29
CA VAL A 141 -5.90 6.96 -21.43
C VAL A 141 -4.42 7.33 -21.45
N TRP A 142 -3.65 6.83 -20.48
CA TRP A 142 -2.22 7.09 -20.41
C TRP A 142 -1.43 6.41 -21.53
N GLY A 143 -1.86 5.24 -21.99
CA GLY A 143 -1.28 4.58 -23.17
C GLY A 143 -1.36 5.46 -24.42
N VAL A 144 -2.50 6.13 -24.65
CA VAL A 144 -2.66 7.10 -25.76
C VAL A 144 -1.81 8.36 -25.52
N ILE A 145 -1.77 8.86 -24.27
CA ILE A 145 -0.98 10.07 -23.93
C ILE A 145 0.52 9.81 -24.14
N PHE A 146 1.02 8.64 -23.74
CA PHE A 146 2.42 8.22 -23.85
C PHE A 146 2.82 7.63 -25.21
N ALA A 147 1.87 7.43 -26.12
CA ALA A 147 2.19 6.93 -27.45
C ALA A 147 3.24 7.83 -28.12
N TYR A 148 4.09 7.26 -28.99
CA TYR A 148 5.15 8.01 -29.69
C TYR A 148 4.61 9.21 -30.48
N THR A 149 3.39 9.08 -31.02
CA THR A 149 2.63 10.15 -31.67
C THR A 149 1.59 10.79 -30.74
N GLY A 150 1.62 10.47 -29.44
CA GLY A 150 0.63 10.88 -28.47
C GLY A 150 0.75 12.34 -28.02
N LEU A 151 -0.21 12.72 -27.15
CA LEU A 151 -0.39 14.12 -26.71
C LEU A 151 0.86 14.68 -26.01
N LEU A 152 1.55 13.87 -25.18
CA LEU A 152 2.73 14.34 -24.46
C LEU A 152 3.88 14.65 -25.43
N ASN A 153 4.14 13.77 -26.38
CA ASN A 153 5.15 13.99 -27.42
C ASN A 153 4.77 15.10 -28.40
N TYR A 154 3.48 15.30 -28.67
CA TYR A 154 3.03 16.47 -29.42
C TYR A 154 3.40 17.76 -28.68
N GLY A 155 3.15 17.84 -27.37
CA GLY A 155 3.56 19.00 -26.55
C GLY A 155 5.09 19.21 -26.53
N LEU A 156 5.89 18.15 -26.45
CA LEU A 156 7.36 18.23 -26.49
C LEU A 156 7.86 18.82 -27.84
N ARG A 157 7.28 18.36 -28.94
CA ARG A 157 7.61 18.92 -30.30
C ARG A 157 7.32 20.41 -30.44
N LEU A 158 6.24 20.91 -29.82
CA LEU A 158 5.90 22.34 -29.85
C LEU A 158 6.98 23.21 -29.18
N VAL A 159 7.73 22.69 -28.23
CA VAL A 159 8.83 23.38 -27.55
C VAL A 159 10.21 22.99 -28.10
N GLY A 160 10.26 22.27 -29.25
CA GLY A 160 11.51 21.90 -29.92
C GLY A 160 12.24 20.72 -29.29
N ILE A 161 11.57 19.90 -28.46
CA ILE A 161 12.14 18.69 -27.84
C ILE A 161 11.74 17.46 -28.67
N ASP A 162 12.71 16.58 -28.96
CA ASP A 162 12.46 15.35 -29.70
C ASP A 162 11.50 14.42 -28.94
N PRO A 163 10.69 13.62 -29.67
CA PRO A 163 9.76 12.67 -29.08
C PRO A 163 10.49 11.65 -28.22
N VAL A 164 9.93 11.39 -27.05
CA VAL A 164 10.40 10.39 -26.09
C VAL A 164 9.62 9.10 -26.25
N ASP A 165 10.31 7.96 -26.29
CA ASP A 165 9.68 6.65 -26.28
C ASP A 165 9.37 6.22 -24.82
N TRP A 166 8.25 6.72 -24.31
CA TRP A 166 7.83 6.53 -22.92
C TRP A 166 7.59 5.07 -22.52
N LEU A 167 7.17 4.23 -23.48
CA LEU A 167 6.77 2.85 -23.22
C LEU A 167 7.72 1.83 -23.87
N GLY A 168 8.77 2.29 -24.57
CA GLY A 168 9.76 1.42 -25.19
C GLY A 168 9.27 0.72 -26.47
N TYR A 169 8.15 1.13 -27.05
CA TYR A 169 7.58 0.46 -28.23
C TYR A 169 8.24 0.87 -29.54
N ALA A 170 8.78 2.08 -29.61
CA ALA A 170 9.37 2.60 -30.83
C ALA A 170 10.88 2.27 -30.95
N THR A 171 11.61 2.33 -29.85
CA THR A 171 13.06 2.14 -29.82
C THR A 171 13.51 0.82 -29.20
N GLY A 172 12.60 0.13 -28.51
CA GLY A 172 12.92 -1.07 -27.73
C GLY A 172 13.68 -0.78 -26.41
N SER A 173 13.80 0.49 -26.00
CA SER A 173 14.54 0.89 -24.81
C SER A 173 13.65 0.99 -23.57
N ALA A 174 14.13 0.47 -22.45
CA ALA A 174 13.45 0.54 -21.14
C ALA A 174 13.61 1.87 -20.41
N THR A 175 14.39 2.81 -20.91
CA THR A 175 14.84 4.02 -20.19
C THR A 175 13.69 4.81 -19.56
N TRP A 176 12.61 5.03 -20.28
CA TRP A 176 11.49 5.87 -19.85
C TRP A 176 10.30 5.10 -19.25
N ILE A 177 10.32 3.78 -19.29
CA ILE A 177 9.21 2.94 -18.80
C ILE A 177 8.95 3.18 -17.30
N LYS A 178 9.99 3.10 -16.46
CA LYS A 178 9.85 3.34 -15.01
C LYS A 178 9.39 4.77 -14.67
N PRO A 179 9.94 5.83 -15.28
CA PRO A 179 9.41 7.18 -15.16
C PRO A 179 7.94 7.30 -15.55
N ALA A 180 7.52 6.69 -16.66
CA ALA A 180 6.13 6.71 -17.13
C ALA A 180 5.18 6.03 -16.13
N ILE A 181 5.52 4.82 -15.65
CA ILE A 181 4.77 4.11 -14.61
C ILE A 181 4.69 4.95 -13.33
N SER A 182 5.81 5.56 -12.92
CA SER A 182 5.86 6.39 -11.72
C SER A 182 4.95 7.61 -11.83
N LEU A 183 4.94 8.29 -12.97
CA LEU A 183 4.09 9.46 -13.22
C LEU A 183 2.60 9.11 -13.07
N VAL A 184 2.16 8.03 -13.73
CA VAL A 184 0.77 7.58 -13.66
C VAL A 184 0.39 7.20 -12.23
N THR A 185 1.24 6.42 -11.57
CA THR A 185 0.96 5.95 -10.21
C THR A 185 0.94 7.09 -9.20
N VAL A 186 1.89 8.03 -9.30
CA VAL A 186 1.91 9.24 -8.46
C VAL A 186 0.64 10.04 -8.69
N TRP A 187 0.26 10.33 -9.94
CA TRP A 187 -0.95 11.08 -10.27
C TRP A 187 -2.22 10.40 -9.76
N GLN A 188 -2.29 9.06 -9.85
CA GLN A 188 -3.46 8.30 -9.41
C GLN A 188 -3.64 8.34 -7.89
N PHE A 189 -2.57 8.18 -7.13
CA PHE A 189 -2.67 7.92 -5.67
C PHE A 189 -2.31 9.11 -4.78
N PHE A 190 -1.67 10.18 -5.30
CA PHE A 190 -1.24 11.29 -4.45
C PHE A 190 -2.41 11.99 -3.74
N GLY A 191 -3.57 12.10 -4.40
CA GLY A 191 -4.77 12.72 -3.84
C GLY A 191 -5.31 11.99 -2.60
N TRP A 192 -5.21 10.65 -2.57
CA TRP A 192 -5.50 9.86 -1.37
C TRP A 192 -4.58 10.26 -0.20
N ASN A 193 -3.28 10.38 -0.46
CA ASN A 193 -2.32 10.80 0.55
C ASN A 193 -2.55 12.25 1.00
N VAL A 194 -3.01 13.14 0.10
CA VAL A 194 -3.44 14.51 0.45
C VAL A 194 -4.57 14.49 1.47
N LEU A 195 -5.58 13.63 1.30
CA LEU A 195 -6.69 13.52 2.24
C LEU A 195 -6.22 13.02 3.62
N LEU A 196 -5.33 12.04 3.66
CA LEU A 196 -4.77 11.53 4.92
C LEU A 196 -3.99 12.60 5.68
N PHE A 197 -3.10 13.33 4.99
CA PHE A 197 -2.39 14.44 5.62
C PHE A 197 -3.32 15.59 6.03
N ALA A 198 -4.31 15.92 5.21
CA ALA A 198 -5.28 16.95 5.54
C ALA A 198 -6.12 16.59 6.77
N ALA A 199 -6.48 15.31 6.94
CA ALA A 199 -7.15 14.82 8.15
C ALA A 199 -6.22 14.95 9.39
N GLY A 200 -4.94 14.58 9.24
CA GLY A 200 -3.94 14.76 10.29
C GLY A 200 -3.74 16.21 10.70
N LEU A 201 -3.67 17.12 9.72
CA LEU A 201 -3.54 18.56 9.97
C LEU A 201 -4.75 19.14 10.71
N GLN A 202 -5.96 18.67 10.41
CA GLN A 202 -7.18 19.11 11.08
C GLN A 202 -7.31 18.61 12.53
N ALA A 203 -6.61 17.54 12.89
CA ALA A 203 -6.57 17.03 14.25
C ALA A 203 -5.66 17.86 15.19
N ILE A 204 -4.82 18.76 14.65
CA ILE A 204 -3.96 19.63 15.42
C ILE A 204 -4.79 20.85 15.88
N PRO A 205 -4.87 21.12 17.21
CA PRO A 205 -5.59 22.29 17.75
C PRO A 205 -5.08 23.59 17.16
N SER A 206 -5.98 24.52 16.81
CA SER A 206 -5.63 25.80 16.19
C SER A 206 -4.82 26.71 17.12
N GLU A 207 -5.01 26.55 18.43
CA GLU A 207 -4.34 27.30 19.50
C GLU A 207 -2.81 27.15 19.43
N ILE A 208 -2.33 25.99 19.02
CA ILE A 208 -0.88 25.73 18.85
C ILE A 208 -0.31 26.65 17.76
N PHE A 209 -1.01 26.78 16.64
CA PHE A 209 -0.58 27.64 15.53
C PHE A 209 -0.70 29.13 15.88
N GLU A 210 -1.69 29.50 16.71
CA GLU A 210 -1.89 30.88 17.15
C GLU A 210 -0.81 31.29 18.17
N ALA A 211 -0.50 30.44 19.14
CA ALA A 211 0.58 30.65 20.07
C ALA A 211 1.94 30.85 19.38
N ALA A 212 2.25 29.96 18.43
CA ALA A 212 3.49 30.07 17.66
C ALA A 212 3.61 31.38 16.87
N ARG A 213 2.50 31.89 16.34
CA ARG A 213 2.51 33.22 15.67
C ARG A 213 2.68 34.39 16.61
N ILE A 214 2.13 34.29 17.82
CA ILE A 214 2.34 35.31 18.88
C ILE A 214 3.82 35.32 19.28
N ASP A 215 4.45 34.13 19.33
CA ASP A 215 5.90 34.00 19.63
C ASP A 215 6.80 34.40 18.44
N GLY A 216 6.23 34.87 17.32
CA GLY A 216 6.98 35.38 16.16
C GLY A 216 7.50 34.30 15.22
N ALA A 217 6.99 33.04 15.30
CA ALA A 217 7.39 31.98 14.40
C ALA A 217 6.99 32.29 12.96
N THR A 218 7.92 32.08 12.03
CA THR A 218 7.63 32.14 10.58
C THR A 218 6.80 30.94 10.13
N ASP A 219 6.17 31.03 8.95
CA ASP A 219 5.41 29.88 8.40
C ASP A 219 6.31 28.65 8.19
N TRP A 220 7.60 28.84 7.91
CA TRP A 220 8.60 27.78 7.82
C TRP A 220 8.91 27.14 9.18
N ASP A 221 9.06 27.96 10.22
CA ASP A 221 9.25 27.45 11.61
C ASP A 221 8.03 26.63 12.05
N VAL A 222 6.82 27.15 11.78
CA VAL A 222 5.57 26.44 12.05
C VAL A 222 5.52 25.10 11.31
N LEU A 223 5.92 25.06 10.05
CA LEU A 223 5.93 23.82 9.26
C LEU A 223 6.92 22.80 9.85
N VAL A 224 8.18 23.23 10.03
CA VAL A 224 9.28 22.28 10.35
C VAL A 224 9.29 21.90 11.82
N ARG A 225 9.05 22.86 12.73
CA ARG A 225 9.21 22.65 14.18
C ARG A 225 7.92 22.25 14.88
N ILE A 226 6.75 22.50 14.27
CA ILE A 226 5.45 22.21 14.87
C ILE A 226 4.68 21.20 14.04
N THR A 227 4.40 21.50 12.77
CA THR A 227 3.50 20.70 11.94
C THR A 227 4.07 19.32 11.66
N LEU A 228 5.31 19.23 11.15
CA LEU A 228 5.94 17.95 10.82
C LEU A 228 6.11 17.01 12.03
N PRO A 229 6.58 17.50 13.21
CA PRO A 229 6.64 16.67 14.40
C PRO A 229 5.27 16.18 14.88
N LEU A 230 4.24 17.01 14.85
CA LEU A 230 2.88 16.63 15.25
C LEU A 230 2.23 15.67 14.27
N LEU A 231 2.56 15.77 12.98
CA LEU A 231 2.13 14.83 11.93
C LEU A 231 2.89 13.51 11.92
N LYS A 232 3.89 13.31 12.76
CA LYS A 232 4.79 12.15 12.74
C LYS A 232 4.04 10.81 12.69
N ARG A 233 2.98 10.63 13.48
CA ARG A 233 2.16 9.41 13.49
C ARG A 233 1.39 9.21 12.18
N VAL A 234 0.82 10.28 11.64
CA VAL A 234 0.11 10.26 10.36
C VAL A 234 1.10 10.01 9.22
N SER A 235 2.26 10.68 9.24
CA SER A 235 3.33 10.48 8.25
C SER A 235 3.82 9.02 8.25
N PHE A 236 4.04 8.42 9.41
CA PHE A 236 4.40 7.00 9.52
C PHE A 236 3.36 6.10 8.84
N PHE A 237 2.08 6.36 9.09
CA PHE A 237 0.98 5.60 8.48
C PHE A 237 0.95 5.79 6.97
N VAL A 238 1.02 7.03 6.48
CA VAL A 238 1.01 7.35 5.04
C VAL A 238 2.21 6.73 4.34
N VAL A 239 3.41 6.84 4.90
CA VAL A 239 4.63 6.23 4.35
C VAL A 239 4.49 4.71 4.30
N SER A 240 3.99 4.07 5.37
CA SER A 240 3.82 2.61 5.41
C SER A 240 2.85 2.12 4.33
N ILE A 241 1.68 2.76 4.20
CA ILE A 241 0.66 2.34 3.22
C ILE A 241 1.12 2.58 1.78
N THR A 242 1.88 3.67 1.54
CA THR A 242 2.45 3.99 0.23
C THR A 242 3.54 3.00 -0.16
N ILE A 243 4.44 2.63 0.76
CA ILE A 243 5.46 1.59 0.53
C ILE A 243 4.80 0.25 0.16
N ILE A 244 3.80 -0.17 0.95
CA ILE A 244 3.09 -1.43 0.71
C ILE A 244 2.44 -1.42 -0.68
N GLY A 245 1.71 -0.36 -1.03
CA GLY A 245 1.05 -0.24 -2.33
C GLY A 245 2.04 -0.20 -3.50
N SER A 246 3.19 0.47 -3.32
CA SER A 246 4.20 0.59 -4.38
C SER A 246 4.96 -0.72 -4.64
N ILE A 247 5.21 -1.54 -3.63
CA ILE A 247 5.82 -2.88 -3.82
C ILE A 247 4.84 -3.85 -4.47
N GLN A 248 3.55 -3.73 -4.15
CA GLN A 248 2.46 -4.55 -4.71
C GLN A 248 1.94 -4.01 -6.04
N LEU A 249 2.63 -3.05 -6.65
CA LEU A 249 2.19 -2.41 -7.90
C LEU A 249 2.07 -3.43 -9.03
N PHE A 250 0.85 -3.58 -9.56
CA PHE A 250 0.49 -4.54 -10.58
C PHE A 250 -0.29 -3.89 -11.73
N ASP A 251 -1.40 -3.19 -11.42
CA ASP A 251 -2.35 -2.72 -12.41
C ASP A 251 -1.74 -1.72 -13.41
N ALA A 252 -1.04 -0.68 -12.92
CA ALA A 252 -0.50 0.37 -13.78
C ALA A 252 0.55 -0.16 -14.77
N PRO A 253 1.60 -0.92 -14.35
CA PRO A 253 2.53 -1.49 -15.31
C PRO A 253 1.88 -2.50 -16.25
N LEU A 254 0.97 -3.35 -15.74
CA LEU A 254 0.29 -4.33 -16.58
C LEU A 254 -0.56 -3.65 -17.67
N MET A 255 -1.35 -2.64 -17.32
CA MET A 255 -2.23 -1.97 -18.27
C MET A 255 -1.47 -1.08 -19.26
N LEU A 256 -0.38 -0.44 -18.83
CA LEU A 256 0.45 0.39 -19.72
C LEU A 256 1.28 -0.44 -20.72
N LEU A 257 1.79 -1.60 -20.28
CA LEU A 257 2.80 -2.35 -21.04
C LEU A 257 2.28 -3.64 -21.68
N GLY A 258 1.23 -4.23 -21.15
CA GLY A 258 0.72 -5.53 -21.63
C GLY A 258 -0.73 -5.49 -22.08
N GLY A 259 -1.44 -4.42 -21.76
CA GLY A 259 -2.87 -4.44 -21.74
C GLY A 259 -3.51 -4.26 -23.13
N VAL A 260 -4.19 -3.25 -23.38
CA VAL A 260 -5.20 -3.12 -24.44
C VAL A 260 -4.63 -2.62 -25.76
N ALA A 261 -3.41 -2.11 -25.77
CA ALA A 261 -2.82 -1.49 -26.97
C ALA A 261 -2.31 -2.51 -28.01
N GLY A 262 -2.37 -3.82 -27.74
CA GLY A 262 -2.08 -4.88 -28.74
C GLY A 262 -0.67 -4.85 -29.36
N ALA A 263 0.15 -3.88 -28.99
CA ALA A 263 1.47 -3.61 -29.55
C ALA A 263 2.59 -4.07 -28.59
N GLY A 264 2.26 -4.91 -27.61
CA GLY A 264 3.23 -5.37 -26.63
C GLY A 264 4.40 -6.07 -27.33
N SER A 265 5.61 -5.78 -26.89
CA SER A 265 6.85 -6.44 -27.27
C SER A 265 6.88 -7.97 -27.01
N GLY A 266 5.74 -8.57 -26.65
CA GLY A 266 5.64 -9.98 -26.28
C GLY A 266 6.38 -10.36 -24.99
N THR A 267 7.06 -9.43 -24.36
CA THR A 267 7.78 -9.63 -23.11
C THR A 267 7.04 -9.01 -21.92
N LEU A 268 6.92 -9.77 -20.85
CA LEU A 268 6.34 -9.29 -19.60
C LEU A 268 7.13 -8.08 -19.07
N GLY A 269 6.42 -7.00 -18.78
CA GLY A 269 7.06 -5.75 -18.31
C GLY A 269 7.60 -4.84 -19.40
N GLY A 270 7.26 -5.08 -20.69
CA GLY A 270 7.68 -4.25 -21.81
C GLY A 270 9.14 -4.47 -22.22
N ALA A 271 9.70 -3.49 -22.98
CA ALA A 271 11.06 -3.55 -23.47
C ALA A 271 12.05 -3.83 -22.33
N GLU A 272 12.96 -4.77 -22.56
CA GLU A 272 14.02 -5.18 -21.61
C GLU A 272 13.47 -5.50 -20.20
N SER A 273 12.20 -5.88 -20.10
CA SER A 273 11.51 -6.06 -18.80
C SER A 273 11.58 -4.82 -17.88
N GLY A 274 11.68 -3.61 -18.45
CA GLY A 274 11.93 -2.37 -17.73
C GLY A 274 10.82 -1.97 -16.75
N GLY A 275 9.58 -2.39 -17.00
CA GLY A 275 8.43 -2.18 -16.11
C GLY A 275 7.98 -3.41 -15.34
N LEU A 276 8.77 -4.50 -15.38
CA LEU A 276 8.46 -5.75 -14.72
C LEU A 276 8.48 -5.57 -13.20
N THR A 277 7.38 -5.92 -12.52
CA THR A 277 7.28 -5.89 -11.05
C THR A 277 7.18 -7.30 -10.47
N LEU A 278 7.49 -7.46 -9.18
CA LEU A 278 7.32 -8.75 -8.48
C LEU A 278 5.87 -9.27 -8.56
N ALA A 279 4.88 -8.38 -8.43
CA ALA A 279 3.47 -8.75 -8.53
C ALA A 279 3.09 -9.30 -9.91
N MET A 280 3.67 -8.74 -10.98
CA MET A 280 3.49 -9.26 -12.34
C MET A 280 4.12 -10.65 -12.50
N VAL A 281 5.33 -10.87 -11.96
CA VAL A 281 5.98 -12.19 -12.02
C VAL A 281 5.18 -13.24 -11.24
N VAL A 282 4.65 -12.89 -10.05
CA VAL A 282 3.74 -13.77 -9.29
C VAL A 282 2.53 -14.17 -10.13
N TYR A 283 1.87 -13.18 -10.74
CA TYR A 283 0.69 -13.41 -11.55
C TYR A 283 0.97 -14.34 -12.73
N GLU A 284 2.00 -14.04 -13.50
CA GLU A 284 2.35 -14.84 -14.69
C GLU A 284 2.80 -16.25 -14.32
N THR A 285 3.63 -16.40 -13.30
CA THR A 285 4.08 -17.70 -12.80
C THR A 285 2.91 -18.58 -12.34
N ALA A 286 1.95 -17.98 -11.63
CA ALA A 286 0.79 -18.72 -11.14
C ALA A 286 -0.21 -19.04 -12.25
N PHE A 287 -0.63 -18.05 -13.04
CA PHE A 287 -1.80 -18.16 -13.90
C PHE A 287 -1.46 -18.46 -15.36
N SER A 288 -0.30 -18.02 -15.87
CA SER A 288 0.14 -18.33 -17.22
C SER A 288 0.92 -19.65 -17.28
N TYR A 289 1.83 -19.87 -16.32
CA TYR A 289 2.65 -21.08 -16.27
C TYR A 289 2.10 -22.18 -15.36
N GLY A 290 1.08 -21.91 -14.54
CA GLY A 290 0.51 -22.88 -13.62
C GLY A 290 1.44 -23.34 -12.48
N GLN A 291 2.52 -22.61 -12.21
CA GLN A 291 3.52 -22.95 -11.20
C GLN A 291 3.20 -22.29 -9.84
N PHE A 292 2.09 -22.70 -9.23
CA PHE A 292 1.58 -22.07 -8.01
C PHE A 292 2.57 -22.14 -6.83
N GLY A 293 3.33 -23.23 -6.72
CA GLY A 293 4.34 -23.36 -5.66
C GLY A 293 5.47 -22.34 -5.79
N TYR A 294 5.97 -22.11 -7.01
CA TYR A 294 7.02 -21.13 -7.26
C TYR A 294 6.48 -19.69 -7.12
N ALA A 295 5.28 -19.41 -7.63
CA ALA A 295 4.61 -18.11 -7.42
C ALA A 295 4.40 -17.80 -5.94
N ALA A 296 4.03 -18.80 -5.13
CA ALA A 296 3.93 -18.65 -3.69
C ALA A 296 5.28 -18.32 -3.04
N ALA A 297 6.38 -18.92 -3.49
CA ALA A 297 7.71 -18.58 -2.99
C ALA A 297 8.12 -17.13 -3.32
N ILE A 298 7.80 -16.63 -4.52
CA ILE A 298 7.99 -15.22 -4.90
C ILE A 298 7.14 -14.30 -4.00
N SER A 299 5.89 -14.70 -3.70
CA SER A 299 5.00 -13.94 -2.81
C SER A 299 5.55 -13.89 -1.37
N VAL A 300 6.14 -14.98 -0.88
CA VAL A 300 6.82 -15.02 0.44
C VAL A 300 8.05 -14.11 0.45
N LEU A 301 8.84 -14.08 -0.63
CA LEU A 301 9.94 -13.11 -0.79
C LEU A 301 9.42 -11.68 -0.71
N MET A 302 8.37 -11.36 -1.48
CA MET A 302 7.75 -10.03 -1.48
C MET A 302 7.24 -9.65 -0.08
N PHE A 303 6.61 -10.57 0.63
CA PHE A 303 6.19 -10.38 2.02
C PHE A 303 7.38 -10.08 2.94
N GLY A 304 8.48 -10.83 2.83
CA GLY A 304 9.71 -10.59 3.58
C GLY A 304 10.28 -9.18 3.34
N VAL A 305 10.32 -8.73 2.09
CA VAL A 305 10.74 -7.37 1.72
C VAL A 305 9.83 -6.32 2.36
N LEU A 306 8.50 -6.51 2.32
CA LEU A 306 7.53 -5.60 2.94
C LEU A 306 7.71 -5.52 4.46
N VAL A 307 7.93 -6.63 5.12
CA VAL A 307 8.20 -6.66 6.57
C VAL A 307 9.46 -5.89 6.90
N LEU A 308 10.55 -6.12 6.18
CA LEU A 308 11.83 -5.41 6.38
C LEU A 308 11.67 -3.91 6.19
N LEU A 309 11.00 -3.48 5.12
CA LEU A 309 10.76 -2.06 4.83
C LEU A 309 9.86 -1.40 5.89
N THR A 310 8.82 -2.11 6.36
CA THR A 310 7.91 -1.60 7.39
C THR A 310 8.63 -1.47 8.75
N VAL A 311 9.46 -2.44 9.11
CA VAL A 311 10.29 -2.37 10.32
C VAL A 311 11.31 -1.25 10.23
N ALA A 312 11.96 -1.06 9.07
CA ALA A 312 12.87 0.05 8.83
C ALA A 312 12.16 1.39 8.96
N ASN A 313 10.98 1.53 8.33
CA ASN A 313 10.14 2.72 8.45
C ASN A 313 9.77 3.03 9.91
N ARG A 314 9.33 2.02 10.67
CA ARG A 314 9.03 2.16 12.10
C ARG A 314 10.24 2.68 12.88
N ARG A 315 11.42 2.10 12.66
CA ARG A 315 12.66 2.53 13.33
C ARG A 315 13.04 3.97 12.99
N LEU A 316 12.88 4.40 11.75
CA LEU A 316 13.16 5.78 11.32
C LEU A 316 12.24 6.79 12.03
N PHE A 317 10.94 6.47 12.14
CA PHE A 317 9.97 7.39 12.75
C PHE A 317 9.99 7.38 14.28
N PHE A 318 10.29 6.27 14.94
CA PHE A 318 10.14 6.15 16.40
C PHE A 318 11.44 5.89 17.17
N ARG A 319 12.59 5.99 16.52
CA ARG A 319 13.91 5.82 17.14
C ARG A 319 14.13 6.63 18.42
N ASN A 320 13.57 7.86 18.49
CA ASN A 320 13.74 8.77 19.62
C ASN A 320 12.62 8.71 20.68
N LEU A 321 11.79 7.67 20.68
CA LEU A 321 10.73 7.48 21.68
C LEU A 321 11.05 6.30 22.62
N GLU A 322 12.13 5.58 22.36
CA GLU A 322 12.61 4.44 23.18
C GLU A 322 13.81 4.84 24.09
N ASP A 323 14.31 6.09 23.96
CA ASP A 323 15.26 6.75 24.87
C ASP A 323 14.50 7.77 25.74
#